data_03f664c92fa3d425cafcc6f07f98e287
#
_entry.id   03f664c92fa3d425cafcc6f07f98e287
#
_cell.length_a   1.000
_cell.length_b   1.000
_cell.length_c   1.000
_cell.angle_alpha   90.00
_cell.angle_beta   90.00
_cell.angle_gamma   90.00
#
_symmetry.space_group_name_H-M   'P 1'
#
loop_
_entity.id
_entity.type
_entity.pdbx_description
1 polymer ?
#
loop_
_entity_poly.entity_id
_entity_poly.type
_entity_poly.pdbx_seq_one_letter_code
_entity_poly.pdbx_strand_id
1 'polypeptide(L)'
;MLSLFLENFRISLTAVLANKMRSLLTALGVVIGILAVTLMGTLISGLDRSFEQSMDFLGKDVLYIRKFEWFGDKEWWEMRNRPNIKIKHADLLRDRSQYAKYVAPVSEWYTSVKRGDDDISGVRVTGTTNEYALISTAEIDKGRFFSNSESHSGSRVAVIGKDIKDALFENEQAIGNKIRIGNYTFRVIGEVEKQGKFLGMFSMDKQIIIPLGTHQRLFTRRGWT
;
A
#
# COMPACT_ATOMS: atom_id res chain seq x y z
N MET A 1 -27.38 57.18 -16.25
CA MET A 1 -26.30 56.16 -16.25
C MET A 1 -26.85 54.75 -16.59
N LEU A 2 -27.97 54.32 -15.99
CA LEU A 2 -28.54 52.97 -16.24
C LEU A 2 -29.02 52.76 -17.66
N SER A 3 -29.60 53.79 -18.33
CA SER A 3 -30.06 53.74 -19.70
C SER A 3 -28.93 53.59 -20.74
N LEU A 4 -27.81 54.29 -20.52
CA LEU A 4 -26.59 54.15 -21.33
C LEU A 4 -25.95 52.75 -21.20
N PHE A 5 -26.02 52.18 -20.02
CA PHE A 5 -25.50 50.80 -19.80
C PHE A 5 -26.34 49.76 -20.50
N LEU A 6 -27.65 49.87 -20.47
CA LEU A 6 -28.58 48.98 -21.17
C LEU A 6 -28.46 49.09 -22.69
N GLU A 7 -28.25 50.29 -23.21
CA GLU A 7 -28.07 50.56 -24.65
C GLU A 7 -26.77 49.97 -25.17
N ASN A 8 -25.65 50.19 -24.45
CA ASN A 8 -24.35 49.58 -24.78
C ASN A 8 -24.39 48.02 -24.71
N PHE A 9 -25.10 47.46 -23.73
CA PHE A 9 -25.30 46.01 -23.63
C PHE A 9 -26.06 45.45 -24.82
N ARG A 10 -27.13 46.15 -25.25
CA ARG A 10 -27.96 45.75 -26.41
C ARG A 10 -27.17 45.84 -27.72
N ILE A 11 -26.34 46.89 -27.91
CA ILE A 11 -25.48 47.04 -29.08
C ILE A 11 -24.42 45.91 -29.08
N SER A 12 -23.79 45.58 -27.97
CA SER A 12 -22.81 44.51 -27.86
C SER A 12 -23.43 43.15 -28.17
N LEU A 13 -24.63 42.87 -27.68
CA LEU A 13 -25.33 41.62 -27.94
C LEU A 13 -25.71 41.45 -29.44
N THR A 14 -26.15 42.53 -30.07
CA THR A 14 -26.47 42.54 -31.51
C THR A 14 -25.22 42.33 -32.36
N ALA A 15 -24.07 42.90 -31.98
CA ALA A 15 -22.79 42.72 -32.68
C ALA A 15 -22.31 41.26 -32.61
N VAL A 16 -22.46 40.60 -31.44
CA VAL A 16 -22.15 39.16 -31.23
C VAL A 16 -23.06 38.29 -32.09
N LEU A 17 -24.36 38.59 -32.14
CA LEU A 17 -25.34 37.82 -32.92
C LEU A 17 -25.20 38.04 -34.45
N ALA A 18 -24.70 39.21 -34.91
CA ALA A 18 -24.41 39.48 -36.32
C ALA A 18 -23.24 38.64 -36.87
N ASN A 19 -22.30 38.21 -36.04
CA ASN A 19 -21.14 37.40 -36.42
C ASN A 19 -21.12 36.05 -35.71
N LYS A 20 -22.19 35.27 -35.79
CA LYS A 20 -22.41 34.02 -35.02
C LYS A 20 -21.24 33.05 -35.06
N MET A 21 -20.67 32.80 -36.24
CA MET A 21 -19.55 31.83 -36.38
C MET A 21 -18.26 32.29 -35.70
N ARG A 22 -17.96 33.59 -35.77
CA ARG A 22 -16.77 34.13 -35.10
C ARG A 22 -16.92 34.09 -33.57
N SER A 23 -18.09 34.51 -33.10
CA SER A 23 -18.41 34.53 -31.68
C SER A 23 -18.44 33.10 -31.09
N LEU A 24 -18.97 32.12 -31.84
CA LEU A 24 -18.99 30.71 -31.45
C LEU A 24 -17.56 30.14 -31.39
N LEU A 25 -16.73 30.40 -32.38
CA LEU A 25 -15.35 29.93 -32.41
C LEU A 25 -14.50 30.51 -31.27
N THR A 26 -14.65 31.80 -31.00
CA THR A 26 -13.92 32.43 -29.90
C THR A 26 -14.39 31.92 -28.53
N ALA A 27 -15.71 31.78 -28.32
CA ALA A 27 -16.27 31.22 -27.11
C ALA A 27 -15.82 29.76 -26.89
N LEU A 28 -15.85 28.94 -27.95
CA LEU A 28 -15.38 27.55 -27.91
C LEU A 28 -13.90 27.47 -27.54
N GLY A 29 -13.05 28.33 -28.13
CA GLY A 29 -11.65 28.39 -27.80
C GLY A 29 -11.37 28.71 -26.31
N VAL A 30 -12.13 29.69 -25.79
CA VAL A 30 -12.02 30.07 -24.36
C VAL A 30 -12.50 28.91 -23.46
N VAL A 31 -13.63 28.28 -23.80
CA VAL A 31 -14.17 27.14 -23.05
C VAL A 31 -13.17 25.98 -23.02
N ILE A 32 -12.61 25.60 -24.16
CA ILE A 32 -11.61 24.54 -24.26
C ILE A 32 -10.35 24.89 -23.44
N GLY A 33 -9.88 26.13 -23.52
CA GLY A 33 -8.74 26.61 -22.76
C GLY A 33 -8.94 26.51 -21.25
N ILE A 34 -10.06 27.01 -20.75
CA ILE A 34 -10.41 26.92 -19.32
C ILE A 34 -10.57 25.47 -18.89
N LEU A 35 -11.26 24.65 -19.70
CA LEU A 35 -11.49 23.24 -19.39
C LEU A 35 -10.18 22.46 -19.32
N ALA A 36 -9.26 22.71 -20.25
CA ALA A 36 -7.95 22.06 -20.25
C ALA A 36 -7.13 22.41 -18.98
N VAL A 37 -7.07 23.70 -18.62
CA VAL A 37 -6.34 24.15 -17.42
C VAL A 37 -6.98 23.59 -16.15
N THR A 38 -8.30 23.58 -16.05
CA THR A 38 -9.02 23.06 -14.89
C THR A 38 -8.82 21.55 -14.74
N LEU A 39 -8.91 20.79 -15.84
CA LEU A 39 -8.64 19.35 -15.82
C LEU A 39 -7.21 19.05 -15.40
N MET A 40 -6.24 19.80 -15.91
CA MET A 40 -4.84 19.61 -15.53
C MET A 40 -4.60 19.90 -14.04
N GLY A 41 -5.20 20.96 -13.50
CA GLY A 41 -5.13 21.28 -12.08
C GLY A 41 -5.75 20.21 -11.18
N THR A 42 -6.91 19.66 -11.58
CA THR A 42 -7.54 18.57 -10.81
C THR A 42 -6.75 17.27 -10.87
N LEU A 43 -6.13 16.94 -12.01
CA LEU A 43 -5.24 15.77 -12.14
C LEU A 43 -4.02 15.89 -11.23
N ILE A 44 -3.35 17.05 -11.23
CA ILE A 44 -2.17 17.29 -10.37
C ILE A 44 -2.57 17.16 -8.90
N SER A 45 -3.65 17.82 -8.47
CA SER A 45 -4.12 17.74 -7.08
C SER A 45 -4.55 16.32 -6.67
N GLY A 46 -5.08 15.53 -7.60
CA GLY A 46 -5.40 14.13 -7.39
C GLY A 46 -4.16 13.26 -7.19
N LEU A 47 -3.11 13.50 -7.99
CA LEU A 47 -1.82 12.84 -7.85
C LEU A 47 -1.13 13.18 -6.53
N ASP A 48 -1.10 14.46 -6.15
CA ASP A 48 -0.49 14.89 -4.89
C ASP A 48 -1.15 14.20 -3.68
N ARG A 49 -2.49 14.16 -3.64
CA ARG A 49 -3.21 13.44 -2.57
C ARG A 49 -2.91 11.95 -2.54
N SER A 50 -2.88 11.31 -3.72
CA SER A 50 -2.53 9.88 -3.81
C SER A 50 -1.10 9.61 -3.37
N PHE A 51 -0.19 10.54 -3.66
CA PHE A 51 1.20 10.47 -3.23
C PHE A 51 1.33 10.65 -1.70
N GLU A 52 0.69 11.66 -1.11
CA GLU A 52 0.68 11.88 0.34
C GLU A 52 0.12 10.67 1.08
N GLN A 53 -1.04 10.14 0.66
CA GLN A 53 -1.61 8.93 1.24
C GLN A 53 -0.65 7.73 1.12
N SER A 54 0.05 7.60 0.00
CA SER A 54 1.00 6.50 -0.21
C SER A 54 2.25 6.65 0.66
N MET A 55 2.67 7.89 0.95
CA MET A 55 3.80 8.15 1.85
C MET A 55 3.45 7.86 3.32
N ASP A 56 2.21 8.09 3.72
CA ASP A 56 1.76 7.77 5.09
C ASP A 56 1.86 6.26 5.40
N PHE A 57 1.71 5.38 4.39
CA PHE A 57 1.93 3.93 4.57
C PHE A 57 3.37 3.55 4.91
N LEU A 58 4.34 4.35 4.47
CA LEU A 58 5.74 4.07 4.74
C LEU A 58 6.14 4.41 6.19
N GLY A 59 5.33 5.23 6.89
CA GLY A 59 5.63 5.71 8.23
C GLY A 59 6.71 6.80 8.23
N LYS A 60 6.46 7.89 8.95
CA LYS A 60 7.34 9.09 8.94
C LYS A 60 8.69 8.86 9.62
N ASP A 61 8.73 7.92 10.59
CA ASP A 61 9.91 7.65 11.43
C ASP A 61 10.46 6.22 11.19
N VAL A 62 10.20 5.63 10.02
CA VAL A 62 10.62 4.27 9.71
C VAL A 62 11.76 4.27 8.70
N LEU A 63 12.87 3.62 9.06
CA LEU A 63 14.01 3.38 8.18
C LEU A 63 13.96 1.95 7.63
N TYR A 64 13.85 1.82 6.33
CA TYR A 64 13.88 0.54 5.63
C TYR A 64 15.28 0.19 5.15
N ILE A 65 15.87 -0.87 5.71
CA ILE A 65 17.17 -1.38 5.29
C ILE A 65 16.94 -2.59 4.37
N ARG A 66 17.26 -2.46 3.09
CA ARG A 66 17.03 -3.48 2.06
C ARG A 66 18.29 -3.72 1.23
N LYS A 67 18.39 -4.90 0.64
CA LYS A 67 19.46 -5.25 -0.32
C LYS A 67 19.26 -4.52 -1.65
N PHE A 68 18.02 -4.39 -2.10
CA PHE A 68 17.63 -3.78 -3.36
C PHE A 68 16.93 -2.45 -3.13
N GLU A 69 17.27 -1.45 -3.91
CA GLU A 69 16.61 -0.14 -3.88
C GLU A 69 15.21 -0.25 -4.50
N TRP A 70 14.23 0.48 -3.96
CA TRP A 70 12.87 0.54 -4.53
C TRP A 70 12.82 1.41 -5.79
N PHE A 71 13.56 2.51 -5.76
CA PHE A 71 13.68 3.47 -6.84
C PHE A 71 15.17 3.83 -6.95
N GLY A 72 15.82 3.48 -8.04
CA GLY A 72 17.23 3.80 -8.26
C GLY A 72 17.66 3.43 -9.68
N ASP A 73 18.66 4.15 -10.17
CA ASP A 73 19.24 3.95 -11.52
C ASP A 73 20.23 2.78 -11.56
N LYS A 74 20.44 2.09 -10.44
CA LYS A 74 21.43 0.98 -10.39
C LYS A 74 20.83 -0.27 -10.98
N GLU A 75 21.54 -0.82 -11.92
CA GLU A 75 21.21 -2.07 -12.58
C GLU A 75 21.20 -3.23 -11.57
N TRP A 76 20.20 -4.12 -11.68
CA TRP A 76 19.99 -5.21 -10.72
C TRP A 76 21.20 -6.14 -10.56
N TRP A 77 22.06 -6.29 -11.60
CA TRP A 77 23.27 -7.10 -11.53
C TRP A 77 24.35 -6.50 -10.63
N GLU A 78 24.44 -5.18 -10.48
CA GLU A 78 25.34 -4.53 -9.52
C GLU A 78 24.93 -4.84 -8.07
N MET A 79 23.63 -4.90 -7.83
CA MET A 79 23.07 -5.17 -6.51
C MET A 79 23.07 -6.67 -6.18
N ARG A 80 23.10 -7.55 -7.18
CA ARG A 80 23.07 -9.00 -7.00
C ARG A 80 24.21 -9.50 -6.12
N ASN A 81 25.41 -8.94 -6.30
CA ASN A 81 26.62 -9.35 -5.57
C ASN A 81 26.70 -8.78 -4.14
N ARG A 82 25.80 -7.88 -3.72
CA ARG A 82 25.75 -7.43 -2.33
C ARG A 82 25.41 -8.60 -1.40
N PRO A 83 26.01 -8.66 -0.21
CA PRO A 83 25.68 -9.71 0.76
C PRO A 83 24.20 -9.62 1.17
N ASN A 84 23.59 -10.78 1.41
CA ASN A 84 22.22 -10.85 1.89
C ASN A 84 22.13 -10.32 3.32
N ILE A 85 21.03 -9.61 3.61
CA ILE A 85 20.70 -9.19 4.97
C ILE A 85 20.23 -10.44 5.73
N LYS A 86 20.84 -10.69 6.88
CA LYS A 86 20.55 -11.82 7.76
C LYS A 86 19.96 -11.32 9.08
N ILE A 87 19.28 -12.20 9.81
CA ILE A 87 18.68 -11.87 11.13
C ILE A 87 19.71 -11.31 12.09
N LYS A 88 20.92 -11.85 12.12
CA LYS A 88 22.01 -11.33 12.95
C LYS A 88 22.28 -9.82 12.77
N HIS A 89 21.97 -9.27 11.58
CA HIS A 89 22.12 -7.84 11.35
C HIS A 89 21.03 -7.05 12.05
N ALA A 90 19.81 -7.60 12.18
CA ALA A 90 18.75 -6.98 12.98
C ALA A 90 19.11 -7.00 14.48
N ASP A 91 19.69 -8.11 14.97
CA ASP A 91 20.16 -8.20 16.36
C ASP A 91 21.28 -7.20 16.64
N LEU A 92 22.26 -7.09 15.73
CA LEU A 92 23.33 -6.09 15.84
C LEU A 92 22.80 -4.64 15.82
N LEU A 93 21.77 -4.37 15.03
CA LEU A 93 21.13 -3.04 15.01
C LEU A 93 20.40 -2.78 16.33
N ARG A 94 19.69 -3.77 16.88
CA ARG A 94 18.99 -3.66 18.15
C ARG A 94 19.97 -3.37 19.30
N ASP A 95 21.13 -4.04 19.29
CA ASP A 95 22.12 -3.93 20.37
C ASP A 95 22.98 -2.66 20.28
N ARG A 96 23.23 -2.15 19.07
CA ARG A 96 24.19 -1.06 18.84
C ARG A 96 23.57 0.27 18.47
N SER A 97 22.34 0.30 18.01
CA SER A 97 21.69 1.56 17.64
C SER A 97 21.24 2.32 18.89
N GLN A 98 21.59 3.59 18.95
CA GLN A 98 21.14 4.51 19.99
C GLN A 98 19.81 5.20 19.61
N TYR A 99 19.41 5.15 18.34
CA TYR A 99 18.27 5.88 17.81
C TYR A 99 17.09 4.96 17.46
N ALA A 100 17.33 3.70 17.16
CA ALA A 100 16.27 2.76 16.83
C ALA A 100 15.56 2.27 18.08
N LYS A 101 14.30 2.67 18.25
CA LYS A 101 13.46 2.22 19.36
C LYS A 101 13.03 0.76 19.20
N TYR A 102 12.69 0.38 17.97
CA TYR A 102 12.27 -0.97 17.58
C TYR A 102 12.98 -1.40 16.30
N VAL A 103 13.29 -2.69 16.19
CA VAL A 103 13.92 -3.29 15.00
C VAL A 103 13.17 -4.56 14.65
N ALA A 104 12.46 -4.55 13.54
CA ALA A 104 11.70 -5.70 13.04
C ALA A 104 12.34 -6.26 11.77
N PRO A 105 12.93 -7.46 11.81
CA PRO A 105 13.33 -8.16 10.59
C PRO A 105 12.10 -8.60 9.80
N VAL A 106 12.17 -8.46 8.48
CA VAL A 106 11.09 -8.79 7.56
C VAL A 106 11.60 -9.74 6.50
N SER A 107 10.82 -10.80 6.25
CA SER A 107 11.05 -11.75 5.15
C SER A 107 9.75 -11.89 4.36
N GLU A 108 9.81 -11.71 3.05
CA GLU A 108 8.63 -11.72 2.19
C GLU A 108 8.64 -12.90 1.22
N TRP A 109 7.48 -13.48 1.00
CA TRP A 109 7.23 -14.54 0.04
C TRP A 109 5.86 -14.37 -0.61
N TYR A 110 5.74 -14.72 -1.87
CA TYR A 110 4.46 -14.66 -2.59
C TYR A 110 3.96 -16.08 -2.86
N THR A 111 2.71 -16.35 -2.50
CA THR A 111 2.09 -17.66 -2.68
C THR A 111 0.58 -17.55 -2.83
N SER A 112 -0.08 -18.69 -3.06
CA SER A 112 -1.54 -18.80 -3.02
C SER A 112 -2.02 -19.17 -1.63
N VAL A 113 -3.20 -18.69 -1.28
CA VAL A 113 -3.86 -18.97 0.00
C VAL A 113 -5.26 -19.52 -0.29
N LYS A 114 -5.65 -20.55 0.46
CA LYS A 114 -6.91 -21.26 0.24
C LYS A 114 -7.70 -21.44 1.53
N ARG A 115 -9.03 -21.47 1.40
CA ARG A 115 -9.97 -21.89 2.43
C ARG A 115 -11.12 -22.65 1.76
N GLY A 116 -11.22 -23.98 2.02
CA GLY A 116 -12.17 -24.82 1.28
C GLY A 116 -11.88 -24.77 -0.22
N ASP A 117 -12.89 -24.39 -0.99
CA ASP A 117 -12.81 -24.25 -2.44
C ASP A 117 -12.35 -22.87 -2.90
N ASP A 118 -12.37 -21.87 -2.00
CA ASP A 118 -11.95 -20.52 -2.31
C ASP A 118 -10.43 -20.41 -2.30
N ASP A 119 -9.88 -19.72 -3.32
CA ASP A 119 -8.46 -19.45 -3.40
C ASP A 119 -8.14 -18.04 -3.90
N ILE A 120 -7.02 -17.50 -3.41
CA ILE A 120 -6.47 -16.23 -3.84
C ILE A 120 -4.98 -16.39 -4.10
N SER A 121 -4.52 -16.04 -5.28
CA SER A 121 -3.13 -16.16 -5.71
C SER A 121 -2.38 -14.83 -5.59
N GLY A 122 -1.02 -14.87 -5.57
CA GLY A 122 -0.18 -13.68 -5.49
C GLY A 122 -0.33 -12.92 -4.17
N VAL A 123 -0.59 -13.64 -3.07
CA VAL A 123 -0.66 -13.07 -1.72
C VAL A 123 0.75 -12.87 -1.19
N ARG A 124 1.05 -11.68 -0.68
CA ARG A 124 2.29 -11.38 0.02
C ARG A 124 2.23 -11.94 1.44
N VAL A 125 3.10 -12.91 1.73
CA VAL A 125 3.26 -13.46 3.08
C VAL A 125 4.50 -12.84 3.72
N THR A 126 4.29 -12.06 4.76
CA THR A 126 5.32 -11.33 5.49
C THR A 126 5.62 -12.03 6.80
N GLY A 127 6.82 -12.59 6.92
CA GLY A 127 7.34 -13.14 8.17
C GLY A 127 8.09 -12.06 8.96
N THR A 128 7.67 -11.80 10.20
CA THR A 128 8.25 -10.73 11.02
C THR A 128 8.11 -11.02 12.52
N THR A 129 8.62 -10.12 13.36
CA THR A 129 8.51 -10.20 14.84
C THR A 129 7.34 -9.36 15.35
N ASN A 130 7.01 -9.50 16.63
CA ASN A 130 5.93 -8.74 17.27
C ASN A 130 6.18 -7.22 17.26
N GLU A 131 7.44 -6.79 17.23
CA GLU A 131 7.79 -5.36 17.16
C GLU A 131 7.29 -4.70 15.86
N TYR A 132 7.03 -5.49 14.82
CA TYR A 132 6.48 -4.98 13.57
C TYR A 132 5.14 -4.26 13.77
N ALA A 133 4.31 -4.71 14.70
CA ALA A 133 3.05 -4.03 15.03
C ALA A 133 3.26 -2.63 15.64
N LEU A 134 4.45 -2.33 16.18
CA LEU A 134 4.80 -1.03 16.76
C LEU A 134 5.49 -0.10 15.74
N ILE A 135 5.95 -0.65 14.63
CA ILE A 135 6.65 0.07 13.55
C ILE A 135 5.72 0.31 12.37
N SER A 136 4.90 -0.69 12.04
CA SER A 136 3.98 -0.65 10.91
C SER A 136 2.84 0.33 11.16
N THR A 137 2.44 1.04 10.12
CA THR A 137 1.22 1.86 10.09
C THR A 137 -0.05 1.01 9.96
N ALA A 138 0.09 -0.30 9.78
CA ALA A 138 -1.01 -1.24 9.66
C ALA A 138 -1.61 -1.55 11.05
N GLU A 139 -2.65 -0.84 11.42
CA GLU A 139 -3.39 -1.07 12.66
C GLU A 139 -4.22 -2.35 12.58
N ILE A 140 -4.51 -2.95 13.74
CA ILE A 140 -5.38 -4.14 13.84
C ILE A 140 -6.83 -3.68 14.00
N ASP A 141 -7.67 -4.00 13.02
CA ASP A 141 -9.13 -3.72 13.07
C ASP A 141 -9.83 -4.67 14.04
N LYS A 142 -9.52 -5.98 13.93
CA LYS A 142 -10.14 -7.00 14.78
C LYS A 142 -9.12 -8.03 15.24
N GLY A 143 -9.34 -8.56 16.46
CA GLY A 143 -8.49 -9.57 17.04
C GLY A 143 -7.20 -8.99 17.63
N ARG A 144 -6.07 -9.63 17.37
CA ARG A 144 -4.76 -9.23 17.93
C ARG A 144 -3.61 -9.58 16.99
N PHE A 145 -2.50 -8.92 17.21
CA PHE A 145 -1.22 -9.34 16.64
C PHE A 145 -0.64 -10.52 17.44
N PHE A 146 0.34 -11.23 16.90
CA PHE A 146 1.00 -12.31 17.63
C PHE A 146 1.98 -11.77 18.69
N SER A 147 2.09 -12.51 19.76
CA SER A 147 2.96 -12.19 20.89
C SER A 147 4.43 -12.47 20.59
N ASN A 148 5.32 -11.98 21.44
CA ASN A 148 6.74 -12.30 21.39
C ASN A 148 7.00 -13.82 21.49
N SER A 149 6.29 -14.51 22.37
CA SER A 149 6.37 -15.97 22.50
C SER A 149 5.97 -16.67 21.19
N GLU A 150 4.88 -16.25 20.54
CA GLU A 150 4.44 -16.82 19.26
C GLU A 150 5.42 -16.52 18.13
N SER A 151 6.10 -15.36 18.16
CA SER A 151 7.15 -15.00 17.20
C SER A 151 8.32 -15.97 17.23
N HIS A 152 8.74 -16.39 18.41
CA HIS A 152 9.91 -17.26 18.60
C HIS A 152 9.56 -18.76 18.54
N SER A 153 8.42 -19.17 19.11
CA SER A 153 7.99 -20.58 19.11
C SER A 153 7.64 -21.12 17.72
N GLY A 154 7.46 -20.23 16.75
CA GLY A 154 7.05 -20.60 15.41
C GLY A 154 5.63 -21.12 15.34
N SER A 155 4.75 -20.49 16.07
CA SER A 155 3.32 -20.75 16.05
C SER A 155 2.73 -20.52 14.65
N ARG A 156 1.81 -21.40 14.23
CA ARG A 156 1.10 -21.24 12.94
C ARG A 156 -0.13 -20.36 13.11
N VAL A 157 0.13 -19.10 13.41
CA VAL A 157 -0.90 -18.05 13.50
C VAL A 157 -0.67 -17.04 12.38
N ALA A 158 -1.74 -16.38 11.96
CA ALA A 158 -1.73 -15.43 10.86
C ALA A 158 -2.60 -14.21 11.18
N VAL A 159 -2.12 -13.05 10.81
CA VAL A 159 -2.89 -11.80 10.73
C VAL A 159 -3.11 -11.51 9.24
N ILE A 160 -4.35 -11.28 8.85
CA ILE A 160 -4.74 -11.16 7.44
C ILE A 160 -5.15 -9.74 7.08
N GLY A 161 -4.84 -9.33 5.86
CA GLY A 161 -5.31 -8.07 5.30
C GLY A 161 -6.74 -8.18 4.76
N LYS A 162 -7.35 -7.03 4.47
CA LYS A 162 -8.76 -6.92 4.09
C LYS A 162 -9.12 -7.69 2.84
N ASP A 163 -8.28 -7.65 1.79
CA ASP A 163 -8.55 -8.38 0.55
C ASP A 163 -8.60 -9.91 0.77
N ILE A 164 -7.79 -10.43 1.70
CA ILE A 164 -7.79 -11.85 2.06
C ILE A 164 -9.07 -12.21 2.81
N LYS A 165 -9.48 -11.35 3.75
CA LYS A 165 -10.74 -11.53 4.48
C LYS A 165 -11.92 -11.56 3.52
N ASP A 166 -12.01 -10.60 2.63
CA ASP A 166 -13.14 -10.46 1.71
C ASP A 166 -13.18 -11.59 0.67
N ALA A 167 -12.01 -12.08 0.20
CA ALA A 167 -11.93 -13.17 -0.76
C ALA A 167 -12.20 -14.57 -0.18
N LEU A 168 -11.82 -14.82 1.08
CA LEU A 168 -11.90 -16.18 1.65
C LEU A 168 -13.00 -16.34 2.72
N PHE A 169 -13.59 -15.26 3.19
CA PHE A 169 -14.55 -15.31 4.29
C PHE A 169 -15.86 -14.54 4.00
N GLU A 170 -15.89 -13.77 2.88
CA GLU A 170 -17.05 -12.94 2.54
C GLU A 170 -17.63 -12.20 3.77
N ASN A 171 -18.78 -12.66 4.27
CA ASN A 171 -19.46 -12.11 5.43
C ASN A 171 -19.18 -12.88 6.74
N GLU A 172 -18.38 -13.96 6.67
CA GLU A 172 -18.05 -14.74 7.85
C GLU A 172 -16.95 -14.09 8.69
N GLN A 173 -16.89 -14.44 9.97
CA GLN A 173 -15.80 -14.03 10.85
C GLN A 173 -14.54 -14.84 10.51
N ALA A 174 -13.44 -14.14 10.22
CA ALA A 174 -12.18 -14.82 9.88
C ALA A 174 -11.42 -15.28 11.14
N ILE A 175 -11.51 -14.53 12.24
CA ILE A 175 -10.76 -14.83 13.49
C ILE A 175 -11.16 -16.19 14.05
N GLY A 176 -10.15 -16.98 14.43
CA GLY A 176 -10.31 -18.35 14.95
C GLY A 176 -10.35 -19.43 13.87
N ASN A 177 -10.70 -19.08 12.64
CA ASN A 177 -10.76 -19.99 11.51
C ASN A 177 -9.39 -20.31 10.94
N LYS A 178 -9.31 -21.36 10.12
CA LYS A 178 -8.08 -21.84 9.50
C LYS A 178 -8.03 -21.47 8.03
N ILE A 179 -6.85 -21.06 7.58
CA ILE A 179 -6.51 -20.86 6.17
C ILE A 179 -5.29 -21.71 5.83
N ARG A 180 -5.14 -22.06 4.55
CA ARG A 180 -3.97 -22.78 4.05
C ARG A 180 -3.10 -21.85 3.21
N ILE A 181 -1.90 -21.59 3.70
CA ILE A 181 -0.88 -20.78 3.03
C ILE A 181 0.12 -21.76 2.38
N GLY A 182 0.11 -21.84 1.05
CA GLY A 182 0.82 -22.91 0.35
C GLY A 182 0.37 -24.29 0.83
N ASN A 183 1.27 -25.07 1.43
CA ASN A 183 0.98 -26.41 1.94
C ASN A 183 0.70 -26.45 3.47
N TYR A 184 0.66 -25.31 4.15
CA TYR A 184 0.60 -25.27 5.60
C TYR A 184 -0.67 -24.57 6.09
N THR A 185 -1.26 -25.11 7.17
CA THR A 185 -2.46 -24.56 7.79
C THR A 185 -2.08 -23.59 8.89
N PHE A 186 -2.74 -22.41 8.89
CA PHE A 186 -2.59 -21.35 9.86
C PHE A 186 -3.94 -20.99 10.47
N ARG A 187 -3.93 -20.58 11.74
CA ARG A 187 -5.12 -20.03 12.41
C ARG A 187 -5.08 -18.51 12.31
N VAL A 188 -6.15 -17.91 11.85
CA VAL A 188 -6.32 -16.44 11.82
C VAL A 188 -6.54 -15.93 13.23
N ILE A 189 -5.77 -14.93 13.67
CA ILE A 189 -5.85 -14.33 15.01
C ILE A 189 -6.13 -12.82 14.98
N GLY A 190 -6.01 -12.19 13.83
CA GLY A 190 -6.29 -10.78 13.64
C GLY A 190 -6.52 -10.40 12.19
N GLU A 191 -7.18 -9.28 12.03
CA GLU A 191 -7.45 -8.62 10.74
C GLU A 191 -6.82 -7.22 10.78
N VAL A 192 -6.08 -6.87 9.72
CA VAL A 192 -5.50 -5.53 9.54
C VAL A 192 -6.57 -4.58 9.02
N GLU A 193 -6.57 -3.36 9.50
CA GLU A 193 -7.40 -2.29 8.95
C GLU A 193 -7.11 -2.07 7.46
N LYS A 194 -8.14 -1.70 6.70
CA LYS A 194 -8.03 -1.48 5.26
C LYS A 194 -7.05 -0.36 4.95
N GLN A 195 -5.96 -0.69 4.28
CA GLN A 195 -4.92 0.26 3.86
C GLN A 195 -5.17 0.83 2.46
N GLY A 196 -5.82 0.06 1.58
CA GLY A 196 -6.08 0.47 0.22
C GLY A 196 -4.95 0.14 -0.76
N LYS A 197 -4.76 0.99 -1.78
CA LYS A 197 -3.79 0.74 -2.84
C LYS A 197 -2.67 1.78 -2.82
N PHE A 198 -1.43 1.33 -2.86
CA PHE A 198 -0.27 2.20 -3.02
C PHE A 198 -0.25 2.76 -4.46
N LEU A 199 -0.30 4.09 -4.60
CA LEU A 199 -0.40 4.82 -5.88
C LEU A 199 -1.50 4.29 -6.82
N GLY A 200 -2.56 3.71 -6.26
CA GLY A 200 -3.65 3.12 -7.05
C GLY A 200 -3.33 1.81 -7.77
N MET A 201 -2.08 1.33 -7.71
CA MET A 201 -1.60 0.17 -8.49
C MET A 201 -1.54 -1.12 -7.67
N PHE A 202 -0.92 -1.08 -6.49
CA PHE A 202 -0.66 -2.28 -5.69
C PHE A 202 -1.51 -2.30 -4.42
N SER A 203 -2.35 -3.34 -4.25
CA SER A 203 -3.10 -3.51 -3.01
C SER A 203 -2.15 -3.81 -1.84
N MET A 204 -2.25 -2.99 -0.80
CA MET A 204 -1.57 -3.22 0.48
C MET A 204 -2.35 -4.21 1.33
N ASP A 205 -3.63 -4.44 1.02
CA ASP A 205 -4.56 -5.31 1.75
C ASP A 205 -4.42 -6.79 1.36
N LYS A 206 -3.71 -7.10 0.25
CA LYS A 206 -3.47 -8.46 -0.22
C LYS A 206 -2.24 -9.07 0.44
N GLN A 207 -2.24 -9.07 1.77
CA GLN A 207 -1.12 -9.54 2.58
C GLN A 207 -1.55 -10.41 3.76
N ILE A 208 -0.62 -11.24 4.20
CA ILE A 208 -0.73 -12.03 5.43
C ILE A 208 0.56 -11.86 6.22
N ILE A 209 0.45 -11.61 7.51
CA ILE A 209 1.59 -11.44 8.42
C ILE A 209 1.64 -12.67 9.33
N ILE A 210 2.79 -13.32 9.40
CA ILE A 210 3.04 -14.51 10.22
C ILE A 210 4.33 -14.37 11.04
N PRO A 211 4.51 -15.15 12.11
CA PRO A 211 5.73 -15.14 12.87
C PRO A 211 6.97 -15.49 12.03
N LEU A 212 8.05 -14.74 12.20
CA LEU A 212 9.30 -14.88 11.45
C LEU A 212 9.87 -16.29 11.52
N GLY A 213 9.92 -16.87 12.72
CA GLY A 213 10.41 -18.24 12.91
C GLY A 213 9.59 -19.29 12.13
N THR A 214 8.30 -19.07 11.99
CA THR A 214 7.42 -19.93 11.16
C THR A 214 7.70 -19.70 9.68
N HIS A 215 7.79 -18.43 9.26
CA HIS A 215 8.10 -18.10 7.88
C HIS A 215 9.43 -18.74 7.42
N GLN A 216 10.47 -18.63 8.23
CA GLN A 216 11.78 -19.20 7.92
C GLN A 216 11.76 -20.72 7.80
N ARG A 217 11.10 -21.41 8.73
CA ARG A 217 11.01 -22.87 8.70
C ARG A 217 10.23 -23.43 7.52
N LEU A 218 9.17 -22.73 7.08
CA LEU A 218 8.22 -23.24 6.12
C LEU A 218 8.46 -22.74 4.69
N PHE A 219 8.92 -21.52 4.54
CA PHE A 219 8.99 -20.83 3.23
C PHE A 219 10.40 -20.46 2.79
N THR A 220 11.37 -20.39 3.71
CA THR A 220 12.75 -20.08 3.31
C THR A 220 13.47 -21.37 2.92
N ARG A 221 13.99 -21.42 1.67
CA ARG A 221 14.86 -22.54 1.25
C ARG A 221 16.13 -22.55 2.12
N ARG A 222 16.56 -23.76 2.58
CA ARG A 222 17.86 -23.94 3.23
C ARG A 222 18.96 -23.32 2.36
N GLY A 223 19.55 -22.23 2.83
CA GLY A 223 20.63 -21.51 2.13
C GLY A 223 20.48 -19.98 2.12
N TRP A 224 19.40 -19.42 2.66
CA TRP A 224 19.15 -17.96 2.77
C TRP A 224 19.18 -17.45 4.23
N THR A 225 19.89 -18.15 5.09
CA THR A 225 20.13 -17.74 6.49
C THR A 225 21.45 -16.97 6.64
#